data_b98c3e19164b635d94e45cce8235c8d8
#
_entry.id   b98c3e19164b635d94e45cce8235c8d8
#
_cell.length_a   1.000
_cell.length_b   1.000
_cell.length_c   1.000
_cell.angle_alpha   90.00
_cell.angle_beta   90.00
_cell.angle_gamma   90.00
#
_symmetry.space_group_name_H-M   'P 1'
#
loop_
_entity.id
_entity.type
_entity.pdbx_description
1 polymer ?
#
loop_
_entity_poly.entity_id
_entity_poly.type
_entity_poly.pdbx_seq_one_letter_code
_entity_poly.pdbx_strand_id
1 'polypeptide(L)'
;MWRCALPPLLRYPTVDELGARAAALVARHPEDSRLRRAGVSRAGTPMWLLSVGHGSRQALVVAGPHANEPVGGATVLRLAERALADPSLTVGADATWNLLLCLDPDGLRRNERWLSGPYTLGHYFRNFFRPGFLEQPEWLPDGAADAVLPETRALLDLQDELRPFFQCSLHGVDVGGGFVELTRDLPGLAQRVAHTAARLGIPRELGPYDTLYWPNLGPAVYRIPPPRPTDLAAAITEAAVESTWFHPHRHGTVTAVVEAPMWGVAAVEDGTPPADAAAVLRAVSHTLRHDAHLLDRILARIRPHLAANPDAARLLAPVEDYLLVCPGLADAWDPDIAAGERPLPPLSTAHLTALRIAGRRLALRTAGLLHQLVTRSGTDPAGALPELDRLVDEWCADYRDGCGARWIPVARQVEYQSRVVLAAFELAGRHAPARSRSGESGWGSEPAVPMHRE
;
A
#
# COMPACT_ATOMS: atom_id res chain seq x y z
N MET A 1 25.76 -19.74 -0.57
CA MET A 1 26.40 -18.91 -1.62
C MET A 1 25.40 -18.72 -2.74
N TRP A 2 24.53 -17.70 -2.63
CA TRP A 2 23.40 -17.47 -3.52
C TRP A 2 23.84 -16.63 -4.72
N ARG A 3 24.24 -17.25 -5.80
CA ARG A 3 24.51 -16.62 -7.08
C ARG A 3 23.55 -17.17 -8.14
N CYS A 4 22.28 -16.78 -8.09
CA CYS A 4 21.47 -16.59 -9.28
C CYS A 4 21.03 -15.13 -9.24
N ALA A 5 21.83 -14.24 -9.80
CA ALA A 5 21.43 -12.85 -10.01
C ALA A 5 20.38 -12.84 -11.10
N LEU A 6 19.11 -12.83 -10.70
CA LEU A 6 18.02 -12.46 -11.60
C LEU A 6 18.30 -11.05 -12.14
N PRO A 7 17.96 -10.78 -13.41
CA PRO A 7 18.18 -9.46 -13.97
C PRO A 7 17.54 -8.39 -13.08
N PRO A 8 18.20 -7.24 -12.90
CA PRO A 8 17.68 -6.18 -12.05
C PRO A 8 16.32 -5.73 -12.56
N LEU A 9 15.34 -5.66 -11.65
CA LEU A 9 14.01 -5.14 -11.94
C LEU A 9 14.15 -3.62 -12.09
N LEU A 10 14.17 -3.14 -13.34
CA LEU A 10 14.39 -1.72 -13.63
C LEU A 10 13.10 -0.89 -13.55
N ARG A 11 11.94 -1.53 -13.65
CA ARG A 11 10.62 -0.91 -13.60
C ARG A 11 9.58 -1.80 -12.94
N TYR A 12 8.45 -1.22 -12.61
CA TYR A 12 7.30 -1.99 -12.15
C TYR A 12 6.61 -2.72 -13.31
N PRO A 13 6.10 -3.95 -13.08
CA PRO A 13 5.31 -4.67 -14.07
C PRO A 13 3.89 -4.07 -14.19
N THR A 14 3.32 -4.13 -15.40
CA THR A 14 1.90 -3.87 -15.63
C THR A 14 1.04 -5.04 -15.15
N VAL A 15 -0.30 -4.85 -15.10
CA VAL A 15 -1.25 -5.91 -14.73
C VAL A 15 -1.07 -7.14 -15.63
N ASP A 16 -0.96 -6.94 -16.95
CA ASP A 16 -0.83 -8.05 -17.91
C ASP A 16 0.52 -8.75 -17.79
N GLU A 17 1.59 -7.99 -17.52
CA GLU A 17 2.91 -8.56 -17.28
C GLU A 17 2.98 -9.39 -15.99
N LEU A 18 2.24 -9.04 -14.95
CA LEU A 18 2.14 -9.84 -13.74
C LEU A 18 1.57 -11.23 -14.05
N GLY A 19 0.43 -11.28 -14.76
CA GLY A 19 -0.20 -12.54 -15.19
C GLY A 19 0.71 -13.37 -16.08
N ALA A 20 1.31 -12.75 -17.10
CA ALA A 20 2.21 -13.42 -18.03
C ALA A 20 3.46 -14.01 -17.34
N ARG A 21 4.08 -13.26 -16.42
CA ARG A 21 5.25 -13.74 -15.66
C ARG A 21 4.88 -14.88 -14.71
N ALA A 22 3.71 -14.80 -14.04
CA ALA A 22 3.23 -15.90 -13.20
C ALA A 22 2.95 -17.17 -14.01
N ALA A 23 2.30 -17.06 -15.17
CA ALA A 23 2.07 -18.18 -16.08
C ALA A 23 3.38 -18.81 -16.57
N ALA A 24 4.38 -17.97 -16.88
CA ALA A 24 5.71 -18.46 -17.28
C ALA A 24 6.46 -19.16 -16.13
N LEU A 25 6.25 -18.73 -14.88
CA LEU A 25 6.78 -19.45 -13.71
C LEU A 25 6.15 -20.84 -13.58
N VAL A 26 4.82 -20.94 -13.66
CA VAL A 26 4.10 -22.21 -13.59
C VAL A 26 4.51 -23.15 -14.72
N ALA A 27 4.66 -22.65 -15.93
CA ALA A 27 5.11 -23.47 -17.06
C ALA A 27 6.51 -24.08 -16.86
N ARG A 28 7.38 -23.45 -16.09
CA ARG A 28 8.72 -23.95 -15.74
C ARG A 28 8.73 -24.87 -14.50
N HIS A 29 7.75 -24.73 -13.64
CA HIS A 29 7.64 -25.46 -12.37
C HIS A 29 6.23 -26.04 -12.15
N PRO A 30 5.71 -26.86 -13.12
CA PRO A 30 4.31 -27.31 -13.08
C PRO A 30 3.99 -28.21 -11.90
N GLU A 31 4.99 -28.91 -11.35
CA GLU A 31 4.81 -29.81 -10.20
C GLU A 31 4.72 -29.03 -8.88
N ASP A 32 5.39 -27.87 -8.78
CA ASP A 32 5.54 -27.12 -7.52
C ASP A 32 4.71 -25.85 -7.48
N SER A 33 4.04 -25.49 -8.58
CA SER A 33 3.31 -24.23 -8.66
C SER A 33 2.03 -24.33 -9.48
N ARG A 34 1.05 -23.50 -9.12
CA ARG A 34 -0.25 -23.41 -9.81
C ARG A 34 -0.70 -21.97 -9.91
N LEU A 35 -1.29 -21.59 -11.06
CA LEU A 35 -1.96 -20.32 -11.27
C LEU A 35 -3.45 -20.55 -11.43
N ARG A 36 -4.29 -19.87 -10.61
CA ARG A 36 -5.74 -19.90 -10.75
C ARG A 36 -6.34 -18.49 -10.68
N ARG A 37 -7.52 -18.32 -11.22
CA ARG A 37 -8.28 -17.09 -11.05
C ARG A 37 -8.90 -17.10 -9.64
N ALA A 38 -8.59 -16.06 -8.83
CA ALA A 38 -9.18 -15.84 -7.53
C ALA A 38 -10.55 -15.14 -7.61
N GLY A 39 -10.72 -14.28 -8.62
CA GLY A 39 -11.93 -13.52 -8.87
C GLY A 39 -11.79 -12.65 -10.10
N VAL A 40 -12.72 -11.73 -10.26
CA VAL A 40 -12.69 -10.67 -11.28
C VAL A 40 -12.98 -9.33 -10.62
N SER A 41 -12.34 -8.28 -11.12
CA SER A 41 -12.56 -6.91 -10.65
C SER A 41 -13.90 -6.35 -11.16
N ARG A 42 -14.26 -5.15 -10.71
CA ARG A 42 -15.45 -4.41 -11.17
C ARG A 42 -15.49 -4.19 -12.69
N ALA A 43 -14.32 -4.03 -13.34
CA ALA A 43 -14.24 -3.92 -14.79
C ALA A 43 -14.07 -5.28 -15.50
N GLY A 44 -14.13 -6.40 -14.79
CA GLY A 44 -13.98 -7.73 -15.36
C GLY A 44 -12.53 -8.19 -15.54
N THR A 45 -11.55 -7.47 -14.98
CA THR A 45 -10.13 -7.87 -15.04
C THR A 45 -9.89 -9.07 -14.12
N PRO A 46 -9.29 -10.18 -14.59
CA PRO A 46 -8.99 -11.33 -13.76
C PRO A 46 -7.99 -11.01 -12.63
N MET A 47 -8.30 -11.47 -11.43
CA MET A 47 -7.38 -11.46 -10.30
C MET A 47 -6.75 -12.85 -10.18
N TRP A 48 -5.43 -12.93 -10.29
CA TRP A 48 -4.69 -14.18 -10.34
C TRP A 48 -4.05 -14.52 -8.99
N LEU A 49 -4.22 -15.76 -8.54
CA LEU A 49 -3.55 -16.36 -7.39
C LEU A 49 -2.50 -17.35 -7.89
N LEU A 50 -1.24 -17.09 -7.57
CA LEU A 50 -0.12 -17.99 -7.79
C LEU A 50 0.17 -18.75 -6.48
N SER A 51 0.01 -20.08 -6.49
CA SER A 51 0.35 -20.92 -5.35
C SER A 51 1.67 -21.66 -5.60
N VAL A 52 2.53 -21.73 -4.57
CA VAL A 52 3.84 -22.40 -4.63
C VAL A 52 4.02 -23.30 -3.40
N GLY A 53 4.40 -24.56 -3.62
CA GLY A 53 4.57 -25.59 -2.59
C GLY A 53 3.29 -26.36 -2.28
N HIS A 54 3.41 -27.41 -1.45
CA HIS A 54 2.34 -28.37 -1.12
C HIS A 54 2.18 -28.58 0.40
N GLY A 55 2.75 -27.67 1.21
CA GLY A 55 2.67 -27.77 2.67
C GLY A 55 1.24 -27.54 3.18
N SER A 56 0.95 -28.09 4.34
CA SER A 56 -0.37 -28.01 4.98
C SER A 56 -0.70 -26.61 5.51
N ARG A 57 0.32 -25.81 5.80
CA ARG A 57 0.20 -24.46 6.37
C ARG A 57 0.11 -23.44 5.26
N GLN A 58 -0.95 -22.64 5.25
CA GLN A 58 -1.18 -21.67 4.19
C GLN A 58 -0.61 -20.30 4.60
N ALA A 59 0.24 -19.72 3.73
CA ALA A 59 0.63 -18.31 3.80
C ALA A 59 -0.05 -17.55 2.66
N LEU A 60 -0.65 -16.40 2.93
CA LEU A 60 -1.29 -15.54 1.93
C LEU A 60 -0.53 -14.22 1.84
N VAL A 61 -0.11 -13.85 0.63
CA VAL A 61 0.49 -12.54 0.36
C VAL A 61 -0.35 -11.80 -0.66
N VAL A 62 -0.81 -10.61 -0.31
CA VAL A 62 -1.70 -9.77 -1.13
C VAL A 62 -0.90 -8.60 -1.68
N ALA A 63 -0.84 -8.49 -3.01
CA ALA A 63 -0.23 -7.35 -3.68
C ALA A 63 -1.28 -6.39 -4.26
N GLY A 64 -0.91 -5.13 -4.38
CA GLY A 64 -1.72 -4.10 -5.04
C GLY A 64 -3.09 -3.85 -4.42
N PRO A 65 -3.24 -3.81 -3.09
CA PRO A 65 -4.49 -3.38 -2.46
C PRO A 65 -4.75 -1.90 -2.76
N HIS A 66 -3.70 -1.12 -2.93
CA HIS A 66 -3.73 0.26 -3.36
C HIS A 66 -3.16 0.41 -4.77
N ALA A 67 -3.95 1.05 -5.63
CA ALA A 67 -3.69 1.19 -7.07
C ALA A 67 -2.32 1.83 -7.41
N ASN A 68 -1.86 2.76 -6.57
CA ASN A 68 -0.62 3.52 -6.77
C ASN A 68 0.63 2.86 -6.16
N GLU A 69 0.53 1.63 -5.63
CA GLU A 69 1.57 0.92 -4.90
C GLU A 69 2.04 -0.35 -5.65
N PRO A 70 2.68 -0.20 -6.82
CA PRO A 70 2.94 -1.30 -7.75
C PRO A 70 4.05 -2.25 -7.31
N VAL A 71 4.80 -1.90 -6.27
CA VAL A 71 5.93 -2.70 -5.77
C VAL A 71 5.50 -4.10 -5.33
N GLY A 72 4.29 -4.23 -4.76
CA GLY A 72 3.76 -5.50 -4.27
C GLY A 72 3.68 -6.57 -5.35
N GLY A 73 3.22 -6.23 -6.56
CA GLY A 73 3.14 -7.17 -7.69
C GLY A 73 4.50 -7.75 -8.08
N ALA A 74 5.55 -6.91 -8.10
CA ALA A 74 6.91 -7.38 -8.34
C ALA A 74 7.45 -8.23 -7.17
N THR A 75 7.06 -7.89 -5.95
CA THR A 75 7.47 -8.60 -4.72
C THR A 75 6.88 -10.00 -4.66
N VAL A 76 5.61 -10.21 -5.00
CA VAL A 76 5.01 -11.56 -5.00
C VAL A 76 5.66 -12.47 -6.03
N LEU A 77 6.02 -11.96 -7.21
CA LEU A 77 6.80 -12.75 -8.19
C LEU A 77 8.18 -13.12 -7.65
N ARG A 78 8.85 -12.20 -6.97
CA ARG A 78 10.15 -12.47 -6.32
C ARG A 78 10.02 -13.49 -5.20
N LEU A 79 8.95 -13.44 -4.40
CA LEU A 79 8.68 -14.44 -3.35
C LEU A 79 8.42 -15.82 -3.95
N ALA A 80 7.65 -15.90 -5.06
CA ALA A 80 7.44 -17.16 -5.78
C ALA A 80 8.77 -17.78 -6.25
N GLU A 81 9.63 -16.97 -6.90
CA GLU A 81 10.96 -17.43 -7.35
C GLU A 81 11.81 -17.93 -6.18
N ARG A 82 11.76 -17.27 -5.03
CA ARG A 82 12.48 -17.70 -3.83
C ARG A 82 11.91 -18.98 -3.24
N ALA A 83 10.59 -19.11 -3.14
CA ALA A 83 9.94 -20.31 -2.62
C ALA A 83 10.20 -21.53 -3.50
N LEU A 84 10.30 -21.35 -4.83
CA LEU A 84 10.69 -22.40 -5.77
C LEU A 84 12.18 -22.78 -5.66
N ALA A 85 13.04 -21.82 -5.34
CA ALA A 85 14.49 -22.03 -5.28
C ALA A 85 14.98 -22.53 -3.91
N ASP A 86 14.19 -22.31 -2.85
CA ASP A 86 14.57 -22.66 -1.47
C ASP A 86 13.53 -23.59 -0.81
N PRO A 87 13.78 -24.90 -0.79
CA PRO A 87 12.87 -25.87 -0.16
C PRO A 87 12.62 -25.61 1.33
N SER A 88 13.46 -24.85 2.01
CA SER A 88 13.22 -24.50 3.42
C SER A 88 11.98 -23.63 3.61
N LEU A 89 11.58 -22.87 2.56
CA LEU A 89 10.40 -22.01 2.57
C LEU A 89 9.09 -22.76 2.27
N THR A 90 9.18 -23.94 1.70
CA THR A 90 8.03 -24.79 1.34
C THR A 90 8.04 -26.08 2.15
N VAL A 91 8.81 -27.08 1.73
CA VAL A 91 8.89 -28.40 2.39
C VAL A 91 9.36 -28.26 3.84
N GLY A 92 10.44 -27.51 4.09
CA GLY A 92 11.00 -27.33 5.43
C GLY A 92 10.08 -26.59 6.40
N ALA A 93 9.25 -25.68 5.88
CA ALA A 93 8.25 -24.95 6.67
C ALA A 93 6.87 -25.63 6.70
N ASP A 94 6.67 -26.73 5.96
CA ASP A 94 5.37 -27.35 5.69
C ASP A 94 4.36 -26.31 5.19
N ALA A 95 4.77 -25.47 4.23
CA ALA A 95 4.01 -24.31 3.81
C ALA A 95 3.67 -24.31 2.31
N THR A 96 2.49 -23.79 2.01
CA THR A 96 2.08 -23.35 0.68
C THR A 96 1.98 -21.82 0.67
N TRP A 97 2.69 -21.18 -0.25
CA TRP A 97 2.63 -19.74 -0.49
C TRP A 97 1.53 -19.44 -1.50
N ASN A 98 0.55 -18.67 -1.11
CA ASN A 98 -0.54 -18.20 -1.95
C ASN A 98 -0.33 -16.70 -2.20
N LEU A 99 -0.07 -16.33 -3.43
CA LEU A 99 0.41 -15.03 -3.85
C LEU A 99 -0.64 -14.39 -4.76
N LEU A 100 -1.45 -13.47 -4.23
CA LEU A 100 -2.41 -12.69 -5.02
C LEU A 100 -1.65 -11.59 -5.75
N LEU A 101 -1.65 -11.63 -7.09
CA LEU A 101 -0.76 -10.80 -7.90
C LEU A 101 -1.11 -9.31 -7.88
N CYS A 102 -2.40 -8.98 -7.79
CA CYS A 102 -2.93 -7.62 -7.69
C CYS A 102 -4.38 -7.66 -7.23
N LEU A 103 -4.70 -6.96 -6.15
CA LEU A 103 -6.05 -6.89 -5.60
C LEU A 103 -6.89 -5.81 -6.29
N ASP A 104 -6.29 -4.65 -6.67
CA ASP A 104 -6.95 -3.61 -7.47
C ASP A 104 -6.30 -3.50 -8.88
N PRO A 105 -6.58 -4.47 -9.79
CA PRO A 105 -6.00 -4.42 -11.13
C PRO A 105 -6.55 -3.27 -11.97
N ASP A 106 -7.79 -2.84 -11.76
CA ASP A 106 -8.40 -1.73 -12.51
C ASP A 106 -7.76 -0.39 -12.16
N GLY A 107 -7.48 -0.17 -10.90
CA GLY A 107 -6.76 1.00 -10.42
C GLY A 107 -5.28 0.98 -10.83
N LEU A 108 -4.61 -0.18 -10.79
CA LEU A 108 -3.22 -0.29 -11.24
C LEU A 108 -3.08 0.04 -12.73
N ARG A 109 -4.03 -0.38 -13.59
CA ARG A 109 -4.04 0.00 -15.01
C ARG A 109 -4.05 1.51 -15.23
N ARG A 110 -4.69 2.27 -14.35
CA ARG A 110 -4.70 3.73 -14.42
C ARG A 110 -3.35 4.36 -14.08
N ASN A 111 -2.51 3.64 -13.36
CA ASN A 111 -1.15 4.05 -12.98
C ASN A 111 -0.08 3.62 -14.01
N GLU A 112 -0.39 2.81 -15.01
CA GLU A 112 0.60 2.23 -15.94
C GLU A 112 1.43 3.28 -16.70
N ARG A 113 0.93 4.52 -16.85
CA ARG A 113 1.65 5.61 -17.51
C ARG A 113 2.97 5.98 -16.84
N TRP A 114 3.10 5.77 -15.52
CA TRP A 114 4.32 6.11 -14.79
C TRP A 114 5.16 4.90 -14.35
N LEU A 115 4.64 3.66 -14.49
CA LEU A 115 5.33 2.44 -14.03
C LEU A 115 6.69 2.21 -14.71
N SER A 116 6.92 2.75 -15.88
CA SER A 116 8.18 2.66 -16.63
C SER A 116 9.09 3.87 -16.45
N GLY A 117 8.70 4.84 -15.61
CA GLY A 117 9.40 6.11 -15.46
C GLY A 117 9.01 7.15 -16.53
N PRO A 118 9.66 8.33 -16.53
CA PRO A 118 10.74 8.68 -15.62
C PRO A 118 10.28 8.77 -14.17
N TYR A 119 11.11 8.28 -13.24
CA TYR A 119 10.78 8.27 -11.81
C TYR A 119 11.09 9.62 -11.16
N THR A 120 10.35 10.63 -11.57
CA THR A 120 10.35 11.96 -10.96
C THR A 120 9.04 12.20 -10.23
N LEU A 121 9.07 12.98 -9.14
CA LEU A 121 7.88 13.31 -8.36
C LEU A 121 6.79 13.96 -9.24
N GLY A 122 7.16 14.93 -10.09
CA GLY A 122 6.21 15.61 -10.95
C GLY A 122 5.54 14.68 -11.99
N HIS A 123 6.30 13.73 -12.57
CA HIS A 123 5.71 12.73 -13.48
C HIS A 123 4.78 11.77 -12.73
N TYR A 124 5.18 11.32 -11.54
CA TYR A 124 4.35 10.45 -10.71
C TYR A 124 3.03 11.13 -10.35
N PHE A 125 3.04 12.31 -9.71
CA PHE A 125 1.82 12.95 -9.23
C PHE A 125 0.87 13.36 -10.37
N ARG A 126 1.37 13.76 -11.55
CA ARG A 126 0.52 14.06 -12.71
C ARG A 126 -0.13 12.84 -13.35
N ASN A 127 0.38 11.63 -13.07
CA ASN A 127 -0.17 10.36 -13.59
C ASN A 127 -0.67 9.43 -12.48
N PHE A 128 -0.67 9.89 -11.24
CA PHE A 128 -1.13 9.17 -10.07
C PHE A 128 -2.63 8.89 -10.13
N PHE A 129 -3.02 7.68 -9.71
CA PHE A 129 -4.41 7.34 -9.44
C PHE A 129 -4.51 6.47 -8.19
N ARG A 130 -5.41 6.83 -7.30
CA ARG A 130 -5.93 6.03 -6.20
C ARG A 130 -7.43 6.26 -6.13
N PRO A 131 -8.27 5.23 -6.03
CA PRO A 131 -9.72 5.40 -5.92
C PRO A 131 -10.09 6.09 -4.61
N GLY A 132 -11.32 6.58 -4.52
CA GLY A 132 -11.88 7.09 -3.26
C GLY A 132 -11.84 6.04 -2.16
N PHE A 133 -11.93 6.49 -0.91
CA PHE A 133 -11.73 5.63 0.26
C PHE A 133 -12.62 4.38 0.24
N LEU A 134 -13.92 4.55 -0.02
CA LEU A 134 -14.87 3.42 -0.06
C LEU A 134 -14.72 2.51 -1.29
N GLU A 135 -13.93 2.90 -2.26
CA GLU A 135 -13.62 2.10 -3.45
C GLU A 135 -12.29 1.35 -3.34
N GLN A 136 -11.60 1.41 -2.20
CA GLN A 136 -10.36 0.68 -1.93
C GLN A 136 -10.69 -0.71 -1.36
N PRO A 137 -10.15 -1.80 -1.96
CA PRO A 137 -10.61 -3.16 -1.64
C PRO A 137 -10.30 -3.66 -0.23
N GLU A 138 -9.45 -3.01 0.53
CA GLU A 138 -9.11 -3.45 1.89
C GLU A 138 -10.15 -3.10 2.94
N TRP A 139 -11.01 -2.12 2.66
CA TRP A 139 -11.99 -1.64 3.63
C TRP A 139 -13.28 -2.45 3.57
N LEU A 140 -13.87 -2.68 4.74
CA LEU A 140 -15.17 -3.32 4.90
C LEU A 140 -16.14 -2.26 5.43
N PRO A 141 -17.05 -1.76 4.59
CA PRO A 141 -18.05 -0.78 5.03
C PRO A 141 -18.99 -1.38 6.08
N ASP A 142 -19.25 -0.62 7.13
CA ASP A 142 -20.19 -1.02 8.20
C ASP A 142 -21.58 -1.32 7.64
N GLY A 143 -22.12 -2.48 8.00
CA GLY A 143 -23.54 -2.84 7.78
C GLY A 143 -23.93 -3.17 6.35
N ALA A 144 -23.03 -3.18 5.37
CA ALA A 144 -23.37 -3.35 3.96
C ALA A 144 -22.74 -4.60 3.34
N ALA A 145 -23.20 -5.78 3.74
CA ALA A 145 -22.75 -7.03 3.10
C ALA A 145 -22.95 -7.03 1.57
N ASP A 146 -23.93 -6.29 1.08
CA ASP A 146 -24.26 -6.17 -0.35
C ASP A 146 -23.44 -5.08 -1.08
N ALA A 147 -22.74 -4.21 -0.36
CA ALA A 147 -21.92 -3.14 -0.92
C ALA A 147 -20.41 -3.49 -0.98
N VAL A 148 -20.04 -4.73 -0.65
CA VAL A 148 -18.65 -5.18 -0.69
C VAL A 148 -18.19 -5.29 -2.14
N LEU A 149 -17.05 -4.65 -2.45
CA LEU A 149 -16.45 -4.71 -3.78
C LEU A 149 -16.16 -6.15 -4.22
N PRO A 150 -16.28 -6.49 -5.52
CA PRO A 150 -15.90 -7.82 -6.02
C PRO A 150 -14.47 -8.21 -5.65
N GLU A 151 -13.54 -7.26 -5.67
CA GLU A 151 -12.14 -7.43 -5.27
C GLU A 151 -12.03 -7.81 -3.78
N THR A 152 -12.72 -7.08 -2.93
CA THR A 152 -12.79 -7.37 -1.50
C THR A 152 -13.40 -8.74 -1.24
N ARG A 153 -14.53 -9.06 -1.91
CA ARG A 153 -15.19 -10.36 -1.78
C ARG A 153 -14.25 -11.51 -2.14
N ALA A 154 -13.54 -11.38 -3.26
CA ALA A 154 -12.58 -12.41 -3.67
C ALA A 154 -11.46 -12.61 -2.64
N LEU A 155 -10.97 -11.54 -1.98
CA LEU A 155 -9.97 -11.67 -0.92
C LEU A 155 -10.55 -12.33 0.33
N LEU A 156 -11.78 -11.95 0.75
CA LEU A 156 -12.45 -12.59 1.89
C LEU A 156 -12.66 -14.09 1.66
N ASP A 157 -13.12 -14.46 0.47
CA ASP A 157 -13.33 -15.86 0.08
C ASP A 157 -12.01 -16.66 0.11
N LEU A 158 -10.89 -16.04 -0.36
CA LEU A 158 -9.56 -16.64 -0.24
C LEU A 158 -9.12 -16.82 1.21
N GLN A 159 -9.36 -15.85 2.06
CA GLN A 159 -9.03 -15.91 3.48
C GLN A 159 -9.79 -17.04 4.19
N ASP A 160 -11.07 -17.22 3.85
CA ASP A 160 -11.90 -18.28 4.42
C ASP A 160 -11.58 -19.67 3.86
N GLU A 161 -11.26 -19.76 2.56
CA GLU A 161 -10.81 -20.99 1.92
C GLU A 161 -9.47 -21.45 2.49
N LEU A 162 -8.47 -20.58 2.51
CA LEU A 162 -7.09 -20.90 2.86
C LEU A 162 -6.86 -20.97 4.37
N ARG A 163 -7.58 -20.17 5.15
CA ARG A 163 -7.36 -20.01 6.61
C ARG A 163 -5.88 -19.85 6.93
N PRO A 164 -5.21 -18.82 6.40
CA PRO A 164 -3.78 -18.71 6.47
C PRO A 164 -3.32 -18.53 7.92
N PHE A 165 -2.19 -19.17 8.29
CA PHE A 165 -1.55 -18.87 9.58
C PHE A 165 -0.86 -17.51 9.57
N PHE A 166 -0.44 -17.07 8.38
CA PHE A 166 0.24 -15.81 8.13
C PHE A 166 -0.35 -15.15 6.88
N GLN A 167 -0.71 -13.89 7.00
CA GLN A 167 -1.07 -13.02 5.89
C GLN A 167 -0.11 -11.84 5.82
N CYS A 168 0.21 -11.39 4.61
CA CYS A 168 0.94 -10.14 4.39
C CYS A 168 0.26 -9.31 3.32
N SER A 169 -0.09 -8.05 3.63
CA SER A 169 -0.49 -7.05 2.65
C SER A 169 0.73 -6.22 2.26
N LEU A 170 0.96 -6.06 0.95
CA LEU A 170 2.12 -5.36 0.40
C LEU A 170 1.74 -3.97 -0.03
N HIS A 171 2.24 -3.00 0.68
CA HIS A 171 1.98 -1.58 0.51
C HIS A 171 3.22 -0.80 0.07
N GLY A 172 3.01 0.46 -0.28
CA GLY A 172 4.09 1.37 -0.62
C GLY A 172 3.79 2.82 -0.25
N VAL A 173 4.79 3.49 0.29
CA VAL A 173 4.72 4.91 0.60
C VAL A 173 5.28 5.73 -0.55
N ASP A 174 4.58 6.78 -0.99
CA ASP A 174 5.10 7.67 -2.04
C ASP A 174 6.45 8.26 -1.63
N VAL A 175 6.44 8.99 -0.50
CA VAL A 175 7.61 9.67 0.08
C VAL A 175 7.66 9.38 1.58
N GLY A 176 8.80 8.95 2.10
CA GLY A 176 8.96 8.63 3.52
C GLY A 176 10.02 7.56 3.78
N GLY A 177 9.71 6.63 4.69
CA GLY A 177 10.52 5.46 5.05
C GLY A 177 9.75 4.15 4.98
N GLY A 178 10.46 3.05 5.18
CA GLY A 178 9.84 1.73 5.27
C GLY A 178 9.44 1.40 6.72
N PHE A 179 8.29 0.77 6.89
CA PHE A 179 7.80 0.32 8.19
C PHE A 179 6.89 -0.90 8.05
N VAL A 180 6.48 -1.46 9.18
CA VAL A 180 5.63 -2.65 9.26
C VAL A 180 4.55 -2.43 10.28
N GLU A 181 3.34 -2.84 9.96
CA GLU A 181 2.21 -2.88 10.85
C GLU A 181 1.79 -4.34 11.07
N LEU A 182 1.44 -4.68 12.31
CA LEU A 182 1.14 -6.05 12.72
C LEU A 182 -0.18 -6.11 13.48
N THR A 183 -1.02 -7.07 13.17
CA THR A 183 -2.21 -7.34 14.00
C THR A 183 -1.85 -8.04 15.31
N ARG A 184 -0.68 -8.68 15.40
CA ARG A 184 -0.10 -9.30 16.60
C ARG A 184 1.41 -9.15 16.61
N ASP A 185 2.01 -8.94 17.77
CA ASP A 185 3.46 -8.83 17.92
C ASP A 185 4.20 -10.09 17.40
N LEU A 186 5.31 -9.84 16.72
CA LEU A 186 6.28 -10.82 16.27
C LEU A 186 7.65 -10.46 16.84
N PRO A 187 7.98 -10.92 18.08
CA PRO A 187 9.23 -10.58 18.75
C PRO A 187 10.46 -10.86 17.87
N GLY A 188 11.33 -9.84 17.75
CA GLY A 188 12.51 -9.90 16.89
C GLY A 188 12.34 -9.37 15.48
N LEU A 189 11.11 -9.02 15.05
CA LEU A 189 10.90 -8.48 13.70
C LEU A 189 11.54 -7.10 13.53
N ALA A 190 11.43 -6.22 14.51
CA ALA A 190 12.01 -4.88 14.43
C ALA A 190 13.53 -4.89 14.16
N GLN A 191 14.27 -5.81 14.76
CA GLN A 191 15.71 -5.99 14.50
C GLN A 191 15.98 -6.46 13.06
N ARG A 192 15.14 -7.35 12.52
CA ARG A 192 15.27 -7.85 11.15
C ARG A 192 14.91 -6.78 10.12
N VAL A 193 13.88 -5.96 10.40
CA VAL A 193 13.52 -4.79 9.59
C VAL A 193 14.68 -3.80 9.58
N ALA A 194 15.23 -3.44 10.74
CA ALA A 194 16.34 -2.52 10.87
C ALA A 194 17.59 -3.00 10.09
N HIS A 195 17.93 -4.29 10.21
CA HIS A 195 19.06 -4.88 9.49
C HIS A 195 18.83 -4.85 7.96
N THR A 196 17.61 -5.18 7.52
CA THR A 196 17.26 -5.18 6.10
C THR A 196 17.31 -3.77 5.50
N ALA A 197 16.71 -2.80 6.20
CA ALA A 197 16.67 -1.40 5.81
C ALA A 197 18.08 -0.81 5.68
N ALA A 198 18.94 -1.03 6.70
CA ALA A 198 20.32 -0.56 6.69
C ALA A 198 21.13 -1.15 5.51
N ARG A 199 21.00 -2.44 5.24
CA ARG A 199 21.70 -3.11 4.12
C ARG A 199 21.27 -2.59 2.75
N LEU A 200 20.05 -2.12 2.61
CA LEU A 200 19.49 -1.65 1.34
C LEU A 200 19.50 -0.12 1.21
N GLY A 201 19.93 0.60 2.26
CA GLY A 201 19.91 2.07 2.29
C GLY A 201 18.49 2.62 2.18
N ILE A 202 17.53 1.97 2.84
CA ILE A 202 16.14 2.40 2.93
C ILE A 202 15.93 3.02 4.31
N PRO A 203 15.49 4.27 4.41
CA PRO A 203 15.19 4.89 5.71
C PRO A 203 14.01 4.18 6.38
N ARG A 204 14.06 4.06 7.71
CA ARG A 204 12.96 3.51 8.52
C ARG A 204 12.03 4.63 8.95
N GLU A 205 10.74 4.46 8.77
CA GLU A 205 9.73 5.42 9.24
C GLU A 205 9.52 5.21 10.76
N LEU A 206 10.06 6.12 11.59
CA LEU A 206 9.95 6.02 13.04
C LEU A 206 8.72 6.74 13.62
N GLY A 207 7.90 7.35 12.79
CA GLY A 207 6.70 8.05 13.22
C GLY A 207 5.72 8.28 12.08
N PRO A 208 5.24 7.21 11.38
CA PRO A 208 4.27 7.38 10.32
C PRO A 208 2.98 8.01 10.88
N TYR A 209 2.39 8.91 10.10
CA TYR A 209 1.26 9.72 10.58
C TYR A 209 0.00 8.90 10.88
N ASP A 210 -0.20 7.82 10.15
CA ASP A 210 -1.32 6.87 10.29
C ASP A 210 -1.18 5.96 11.51
N THR A 211 0.02 5.82 12.07
CA THR A 211 0.28 5.05 13.29
C THR A 211 0.54 5.92 14.53
N LEU A 212 0.25 7.23 14.47
CA LEU A 212 0.60 8.21 15.50
C LEU A 212 0.14 7.81 16.92
N TYR A 213 -1.01 7.16 17.02
CA TYR A 213 -1.60 6.69 18.27
C TYR A 213 -1.49 5.17 18.47
N TRP A 214 -0.77 4.46 17.60
CA TRP A 214 -0.68 3.02 17.68
C TRP A 214 0.46 2.56 18.61
N PRO A 215 0.31 1.41 19.27
CA PRO A 215 1.39 0.85 20.07
C PRO A 215 2.64 0.57 19.22
N ASN A 216 3.78 1.09 19.66
CA ASN A 216 5.07 0.85 19.03
C ASN A 216 5.66 -0.48 19.56
N LEU A 217 5.93 -1.43 18.66
CA LEU A 217 6.53 -2.73 18.97
C LEU A 217 8.06 -2.74 18.79
N GLY A 218 8.61 -1.64 18.32
CA GLY A 218 10.01 -1.42 18.07
C GLY A 218 10.24 -0.47 16.89
N PRO A 219 11.47 -0.06 16.61
CA PRO A 219 11.74 0.92 15.56
C PRO A 219 11.15 0.51 14.21
N ALA A 220 10.23 1.31 13.66
CA ALA A 220 9.49 1.10 12.42
C ALA A 220 8.61 -0.18 12.41
N VAL A 221 8.12 -0.61 13.57
CA VAL A 221 7.15 -1.71 13.68
C VAL A 221 6.04 -1.30 14.65
N TYR A 222 4.80 -1.35 14.20
CA TYR A 222 3.63 -0.85 14.92
C TYR A 222 2.56 -1.93 15.05
N ARG A 223 1.76 -1.85 16.10
CA ARG A 223 0.63 -2.76 16.29
C ARG A 223 -0.66 -2.08 15.82
N ILE A 224 -1.32 -2.68 14.85
CA ILE A 224 -2.63 -2.25 14.40
C ILE A 224 -3.63 -2.42 15.57
N PRO A 225 -4.32 -1.36 16.02
CA PRO A 225 -5.34 -1.48 17.06
C PRO A 225 -6.54 -2.29 16.54
N PRO A 226 -7.31 -2.95 17.42
CA PRO A 226 -8.55 -3.59 17.01
C PRO A 226 -9.49 -2.59 16.35
N PRO A 227 -10.26 -3.02 15.32
CA PRO A 227 -11.20 -2.15 14.64
C PRO A 227 -12.26 -1.60 15.60
N ARG A 228 -12.66 -0.34 15.37
CA ARG A 228 -13.72 0.34 16.12
C ARG A 228 -14.62 1.05 15.12
N PRO A 229 -15.94 1.14 15.37
CA PRO A 229 -16.81 2.04 14.62
C PRO A 229 -16.28 3.47 14.70
N THR A 230 -16.11 4.12 13.56
CA THR A 230 -15.50 5.46 13.50
C THR A 230 -15.92 6.18 12.22
N ASP A 231 -15.82 7.50 12.21
CA ASP A 231 -15.96 8.29 11.00
C ASP A 231 -14.71 8.21 10.10
N LEU A 232 -14.81 8.74 8.89
CA LEU A 232 -13.75 8.66 7.90
C LEU A 232 -12.45 9.35 8.36
N ALA A 233 -12.55 10.48 9.06
CA ALA A 233 -11.37 11.22 9.51
C ALA A 233 -10.63 10.45 10.60
N ALA A 234 -11.35 9.92 11.59
CA ALA A 234 -10.79 9.07 12.64
C ALA A 234 -10.29 7.72 12.09
N ALA A 235 -10.92 7.19 11.03
CA ALA A 235 -10.45 5.97 10.35
C ALA A 235 -9.05 6.13 9.74
N ILE A 236 -8.71 7.32 9.27
CA ILE A 236 -7.41 7.61 8.65
C ILE A 236 -6.30 7.77 9.71
N THR A 237 -6.63 8.21 10.93
CA THR A 237 -5.64 8.61 11.93
C THR A 237 -5.62 7.78 13.20
N GLU A 238 -6.74 7.15 13.59
CA GLU A 238 -6.92 6.67 14.95
C GLU A 238 -7.34 5.23 15.08
N ALA A 239 -8.11 4.74 14.14
CA ALA A 239 -8.74 3.43 14.26
C ALA A 239 -8.55 2.62 12.99
N ALA A 240 -8.15 1.36 13.16
CA ALA A 240 -8.35 0.41 12.09
C ALA A 240 -9.87 0.23 11.91
N VAL A 241 -10.39 0.58 10.73
CA VAL A 241 -11.74 0.18 10.32
C VAL A 241 -11.78 -1.33 10.17
N GLU A 242 -12.96 -1.93 10.18
CA GLU A 242 -13.12 -3.29 9.73
C GLU A 242 -12.46 -3.44 8.34
N SER A 243 -11.55 -4.38 8.25
CA SER A 243 -10.67 -4.51 7.09
C SER A 243 -10.31 -5.97 6.82
N THR A 244 -9.82 -6.21 5.62
CA THR A 244 -9.27 -7.51 5.22
C THR A 244 -8.04 -7.93 6.04
N TRP A 245 -7.46 -7.02 6.81
CA TRP A 245 -6.35 -7.32 7.73
C TRP A 245 -6.81 -8.08 8.97
N PHE A 246 -8.01 -7.75 9.49
CA PHE A 246 -8.58 -8.39 10.68
C PHE A 246 -9.48 -9.57 10.38
N HIS A 247 -10.13 -9.59 9.21
CA HIS A 247 -11.04 -10.67 8.83
C HIS A 247 -10.46 -12.09 9.07
N PRO A 248 -9.20 -12.41 8.73
CA PRO A 248 -8.64 -13.74 8.94
C PRO A 248 -8.23 -14.02 10.42
N HIS A 249 -8.31 -13.04 11.34
CA HIS A 249 -8.04 -13.25 12.76
C HIS A 249 -8.87 -14.36 13.38
N ARG A 250 -10.12 -14.55 12.93
CA ARG A 250 -11.00 -15.66 13.35
C ARG A 250 -10.42 -17.04 13.09
N HIS A 251 -9.44 -17.13 12.20
CA HIS A 251 -8.69 -18.35 11.89
C HIS A 251 -7.33 -18.44 12.64
N GLY A 252 -7.03 -17.48 13.51
CA GLY A 252 -5.76 -17.38 14.22
C GLY A 252 -4.61 -16.79 13.40
N THR A 253 -4.92 -16.19 12.24
CA THR A 253 -3.96 -15.56 11.35
C THR A 253 -3.23 -14.38 12.00
N VAL A 254 -1.93 -14.27 11.76
CA VAL A 254 -1.17 -13.02 11.97
C VAL A 254 -1.11 -12.29 10.65
N THR A 255 -1.55 -11.04 10.61
CA THR A 255 -1.42 -10.18 9.44
C THR A 255 -0.29 -9.16 9.65
N ALA A 256 0.58 -9.05 8.64
CA ALA A 256 1.58 -7.99 8.51
C ALA A 256 1.24 -7.10 7.31
N VAL A 257 1.35 -5.80 7.48
CA VAL A 257 1.35 -4.80 6.39
C VAL A 257 2.78 -4.32 6.24
N VAL A 258 3.33 -4.39 5.03
CA VAL A 258 4.74 -4.04 4.79
C VAL A 258 4.83 -2.88 3.82
N GLU A 259 5.20 -1.72 4.35
CA GLU A 259 5.34 -0.47 3.62
C GLU A 259 6.76 -0.28 3.07
N ALA A 260 6.86 -0.06 1.77
CA ALA A 260 8.13 0.23 1.11
C ALA A 260 8.09 1.62 0.44
N PRO A 261 9.04 2.53 0.73
CA PRO A 261 9.03 3.86 0.17
C PRO A 261 9.52 3.87 -1.29
N MET A 262 8.85 4.68 -2.15
CA MET A 262 9.33 4.99 -3.49
C MET A 262 10.43 6.06 -3.45
N TRP A 263 10.20 7.15 -2.72
CA TRP A 263 11.21 8.18 -2.43
C TRP A 263 11.52 8.18 -0.94
N GLY A 264 12.76 7.81 -0.61
CA GLY A 264 13.23 7.78 0.78
C GLY A 264 13.61 9.17 1.29
N VAL A 265 13.27 9.45 2.55
CA VAL A 265 13.62 10.68 3.28
C VAL A 265 14.37 10.30 4.55
N ALA A 266 15.63 10.72 4.69
CA ALA A 266 16.47 10.35 5.83
C ALA A 266 15.93 10.87 7.17
N ALA A 267 15.30 12.04 7.19
CA ALA A 267 14.81 12.68 8.41
C ALA A 267 13.66 11.92 9.10
N VAL A 268 13.02 10.96 8.43
CA VAL A 268 12.00 10.10 9.07
C VAL A 268 12.61 9.05 10.01
N GLU A 269 13.95 8.94 10.07
CA GLU A 269 14.69 8.14 11.07
C GLU A 269 15.18 8.96 12.29
N ASP A 270 14.94 10.27 12.31
CA ASP A 270 15.42 11.12 13.41
C ASP A 270 14.50 11.04 14.62
N GLY A 271 14.86 10.17 15.56
CA GLY A 271 14.16 10.00 16.83
C GLY A 271 14.44 11.09 17.88
N THR A 272 15.20 12.14 17.56
CA THR A 272 15.53 13.19 18.54
C THR A 272 14.32 14.08 18.85
N PRO A 273 14.23 14.63 20.08
CA PRO A 273 13.22 15.62 20.43
C PRO A 273 13.35 16.85 19.53
N PRO A 274 12.24 17.38 18.96
CA PRO A 274 12.27 18.61 18.17
C PRO A 274 12.48 19.84 19.06
N ALA A 275 13.08 20.90 18.50
CA ALA A 275 13.30 22.14 19.21
C ALA A 275 11.98 22.88 19.59
N ASP A 276 11.00 22.88 18.66
CA ASP A 276 9.67 23.45 18.88
C ASP A 276 8.63 22.66 18.07
N ALA A 277 8.08 21.62 18.70
CA ALA A 277 7.05 20.79 18.07
C ALA A 277 5.78 21.61 17.76
N ALA A 278 5.37 22.50 18.67
CA ALA A 278 4.14 23.25 18.52
C ALA A 278 4.19 24.20 17.32
N ALA A 279 5.30 24.89 17.11
CA ALA A 279 5.47 25.75 15.95
C ALA A 279 5.41 24.97 14.63
N VAL A 280 6.05 23.80 14.57
CA VAL A 280 6.00 22.94 13.37
C VAL A 280 4.58 22.45 13.11
N LEU A 281 3.88 21.99 14.13
CA LEU A 281 2.50 21.50 14.01
C LEU A 281 1.54 22.61 13.52
N ARG A 282 1.62 23.82 14.08
CA ARG A 282 0.84 24.98 13.59
C ARG A 282 1.12 25.26 12.11
N ALA A 283 2.39 25.20 11.70
CA ALA A 283 2.76 25.42 10.30
C ALA A 283 2.20 24.32 9.39
N VAL A 284 2.27 23.06 9.79
CA VAL A 284 1.71 21.92 9.04
C VAL A 284 0.20 22.04 8.92
N SER A 285 -0.49 22.28 10.01
CA SER A 285 -1.94 22.47 10.08
C SER A 285 -2.41 23.64 9.21
N HIS A 286 -1.76 24.79 9.34
CA HIS A 286 -2.04 25.96 8.50
C HIS A 286 -1.83 25.66 7.01
N THR A 287 -0.72 25.00 6.65
CA THR A 287 -0.42 24.63 5.26
C THR A 287 -1.48 23.69 4.71
N LEU A 288 -1.89 22.67 5.49
CA LEU A 288 -2.90 21.71 5.06
C LEU A 288 -4.27 22.38 4.80
N ARG A 289 -4.71 23.29 5.68
CA ARG A 289 -5.94 24.08 5.47
C ARG A 289 -5.82 24.99 4.25
N HIS A 290 -4.67 25.67 4.09
CA HIS A 290 -4.44 26.58 2.96
C HIS A 290 -4.51 25.82 1.63
N ASP A 291 -3.79 24.70 1.53
CA ASP A 291 -3.74 23.89 0.31
C ASP A 291 -5.10 23.29 -0.03
N ALA A 292 -5.85 22.82 0.98
CA ALA A 292 -7.22 22.33 0.80
C ALA A 292 -8.14 23.42 0.24
N HIS A 293 -8.12 24.61 0.83
CA HIS A 293 -8.92 25.74 0.31
C HIS A 293 -8.52 26.18 -1.11
N LEU A 294 -7.23 26.12 -1.42
CA LEU A 294 -6.74 26.43 -2.77
C LEU A 294 -7.29 25.43 -3.80
N LEU A 295 -7.18 24.12 -3.48
CA LEU A 295 -7.66 23.06 -4.37
C LEU A 295 -9.18 23.03 -4.50
N ASP A 296 -9.91 23.34 -3.42
CA ASP A 296 -11.38 23.50 -3.47
C ASP A 296 -11.81 24.63 -4.41
N ARG A 297 -11.14 25.80 -4.36
CA ARG A 297 -11.41 26.89 -5.30
C ARG A 297 -11.10 26.49 -6.76
N ILE A 298 -10.04 25.73 -6.99
CA ILE A 298 -9.73 25.22 -8.34
C ILE A 298 -10.83 24.27 -8.78
N LEU A 299 -11.24 23.31 -7.92
CA LEU A 299 -12.33 22.39 -8.21
C LEU A 299 -13.63 23.14 -8.52
N ALA A 300 -14.00 24.15 -7.73
CA ALA A 300 -15.21 24.92 -7.95
C ALA A 300 -15.22 25.62 -9.33
N ARG A 301 -14.06 26.08 -9.82
CA ARG A 301 -13.94 26.68 -11.17
C ARG A 301 -14.08 25.65 -12.29
N ILE A 302 -13.49 24.44 -12.13
CA ILE A 302 -13.50 23.44 -13.21
C ILE A 302 -14.76 22.57 -13.21
N ARG A 303 -15.40 22.36 -12.06
CA ARG A 303 -16.57 21.46 -11.89
C ARG A 303 -17.69 21.69 -12.92
N PRO A 304 -18.13 22.93 -13.25
CA PRO A 304 -19.17 23.17 -14.24
C PRO A 304 -18.81 22.68 -15.65
N HIS A 305 -17.54 22.45 -15.91
CA HIS A 305 -17.00 22.08 -17.23
C HIS A 305 -16.61 20.60 -17.31
N LEU A 306 -16.72 19.86 -16.21
CA LEU A 306 -16.40 18.43 -16.21
C LEU A 306 -17.51 17.65 -16.91
N ALA A 307 -17.12 16.77 -17.83
CA ALA A 307 -18.06 15.85 -18.46
C ALA A 307 -18.68 14.91 -17.42
N ALA A 308 -20.00 14.73 -17.49
CA ALA A 308 -20.69 13.74 -16.69
C ALA A 308 -20.44 12.32 -17.26
N ASN A 309 -19.26 11.76 -17.00
CA ASN A 309 -18.90 10.42 -17.43
C ASN A 309 -18.22 9.64 -16.28
N PRO A 310 -18.21 8.29 -16.33
CA PRO A 310 -17.63 7.45 -15.27
C PRO A 310 -16.15 7.71 -15.00
N ASP A 311 -15.37 8.10 -16.02
CA ASP A 311 -13.93 8.37 -15.86
C ASP A 311 -13.67 9.64 -15.07
N ALA A 312 -14.44 10.71 -15.33
CA ALA A 312 -14.36 11.93 -14.55
C ALA A 312 -14.83 11.70 -13.10
N ALA A 313 -15.94 10.96 -12.91
CA ALA A 313 -16.44 10.61 -11.58
C ALA A 313 -15.39 9.87 -10.74
N ARG A 314 -14.67 8.89 -11.32
CA ARG A 314 -13.61 8.14 -10.61
C ARG A 314 -12.40 8.99 -10.22
N LEU A 315 -12.07 10.02 -10.99
CA LEU A 315 -11.01 10.96 -10.61
C LEU A 315 -11.49 11.98 -9.59
N LEU A 316 -12.79 12.31 -9.62
CA LEU A 316 -13.39 13.30 -8.72
C LEU A 316 -13.58 12.76 -7.29
N ALA A 317 -14.01 11.51 -7.14
CA ALA A 317 -14.28 10.91 -5.83
C ALA A 317 -13.10 11.04 -4.84
N PRO A 318 -11.85 10.65 -5.16
CA PRO A 318 -10.73 10.83 -4.24
C PRO A 318 -10.35 12.31 -4.00
N VAL A 319 -10.67 13.22 -4.93
CA VAL A 319 -10.53 14.67 -4.69
C VAL A 319 -11.51 15.15 -3.63
N GLU A 320 -12.76 14.72 -3.73
CA GLU A 320 -13.82 15.05 -2.77
C GLU A 320 -13.53 14.48 -1.39
N ASP A 321 -13.06 13.23 -1.31
CA ASP A 321 -12.62 12.61 -0.06
C ASP A 321 -11.51 13.43 0.62
N TYR A 322 -10.50 13.86 -0.15
CA TYR A 322 -9.43 14.71 0.37
C TYR A 322 -9.97 16.02 0.94
N LEU A 323 -10.79 16.73 0.17
CA LEU A 323 -11.35 18.02 0.61
C LEU A 323 -12.26 17.86 1.84
N LEU A 324 -12.92 16.70 1.99
CA LEU A 324 -13.74 16.39 3.15
C LEU A 324 -12.89 16.15 4.42
N VAL A 325 -11.78 15.42 4.32
CA VAL A 325 -11.01 15.00 5.51
C VAL A 325 -9.96 16.01 5.95
N CYS A 326 -9.45 16.84 5.07
CA CYS A 326 -8.35 17.75 5.38
C CYS A 326 -8.62 18.75 6.51
N PRO A 327 -9.81 19.37 6.64
CA PRO A 327 -10.07 20.25 7.78
C PRO A 327 -9.95 19.53 9.12
N GLY A 328 -10.54 18.33 9.24
CA GLY A 328 -10.47 17.52 10.45
C GLY A 328 -9.04 17.07 10.79
N LEU A 329 -8.25 16.67 9.79
CA LEU A 329 -6.83 16.35 9.99
C LEU A 329 -6.02 17.57 10.45
N ALA A 330 -6.27 18.73 9.84
CA ALA A 330 -5.60 19.95 10.23
C ALA A 330 -5.94 20.36 11.67
N ASP A 331 -7.18 20.17 12.11
CA ASP A 331 -7.61 20.41 13.49
C ASP A 331 -6.98 19.41 14.46
N ALA A 332 -6.93 18.14 14.10
CA ALA A 332 -6.31 17.09 14.90
C ALA A 332 -4.79 17.28 15.09
N TRP A 333 -4.13 17.95 14.17
CA TRP A 333 -2.69 18.25 14.24
C TRP A 333 -2.36 19.63 14.79
N ASP A 334 -3.35 20.50 14.95
CA ASP A 334 -3.15 21.83 15.50
C ASP A 334 -3.07 21.75 17.03
N PRO A 335 -1.92 22.09 17.65
CA PRO A 335 -1.75 21.96 19.09
C PRO A 335 -2.69 22.85 19.91
N ASP A 336 -3.20 23.94 19.31
CA ASP A 336 -4.10 24.87 20.00
C ASP A 336 -5.56 24.36 19.98
N ILE A 337 -5.89 23.44 19.05
CA ILE A 337 -7.22 22.81 18.92
C ILE A 337 -7.20 21.41 19.54
N ALA A 338 -6.22 20.58 19.20
CA ALA A 338 -6.12 19.19 19.63
C ALA A 338 -6.01 19.02 21.17
N ALA A 339 -5.47 20.01 21.88
CA ALA A 339 -5.31 19.97 23.34
C ALA A 339 -6.63 19.78 24.13
N GLY A 340 -7.78 20.09 23.50
CA GLY A 340 -9.11 19.97 24.13
C GLY A 340 -9.77 18.59 23.98
N GLU A 341 -9.48 17.87 22.88
CA GLU A 341 -10.18 16.64 22.54
C GLU A 341 -9.30 15.40 22.68
N ARG A 342 -8.15 15.39 22.05
CA ARG A 342 -7.19 14.29 22.12
C ARG A 342 -5.76 14.80 22.02
N PRO A 343 -5.01 14.88 23.15
CA PRO A 343 -3.64 15.37 23.12
C PRO A 343 -2.75 14.48 22.25
N LEU A 344 -1.92 15.13 21.44
CA LEU A 344 -0.91 14.44 20.65
C LEU A 344 0.09 13.71 21.57
N PRO A 345 0.56 12.51 21.21
CA PRO A 345 1.60 11.82 21.95
C PRO A 345 2.91 12.63 21.90
N PRO A 346 3.92 12.29 22.73
CA PRO A 346 5.26 12.87 22.60
C PRO A 346 5.82 12.65 21.21
N LEU A 347 6.14 13.73 20.49
CA LEU A 347 6.60 13.69 19.11
C LEU A 347 8.13 13.83 19.02
N SER A 348 8.74 13.07 18.13
CA SER A 348 10.13 13.25 17.68
C SER A 348 10.19 14.04 16.37
N THR A 349 11.40 14.40 15.95
CA THR A 349 11.67 15.02 14.64
C THR A 349 11.14 14.14 13.50
N ALA A 350 11.24 12.80 13.63
CA ALA A 350 10.65 11.86 12.65
C ALA A 350 9.14 12.03 12.51
N HIS A 351 8.39 12.12 13.62
CA HIS A 351 6.93 12.33 13.59
C HIS A 351 6.58 13.65 12.89
N LEU A 352 7.26 14.73 13.22
CA LEU A 352 7.00 16.04 12.59
C LEU A 352 7.34 16.03 11.10
N THR A 353 8.40 15.31 10.71
CA THR A 353 8.75 15.11 9.30
C THR A 353 7.67 14.32 8.56
N ALA A 354 7.17 13.24 9.17
CA ALA A 354 6.10 12.43 8.61
C ALA A 354 4.79 13.21 8.42
N LEU A 355 4.40 14.04 9.41
CA LEU A 355 3.22 14.90 9.32
C LEU A 355 3.36 15.96 8.21
N ARG A 356 4.54 16.59 8.05
CA ARG A 356 4.82 17.51 6.92
C ARG A 356 4.71 16.80 5.58
N ILE A 357 5.28 15.58 5.47
CA ILE A 357 5.18 14.77 4.26
C ILE A 357 3.72 14.39 3.99
N ALA A 358 2.97 13.96 5.00
CA ALA A 358 1.57 13.56 4.85
C ALA A 358 0.69 14.72 4.35
N GLY A 359 0.79 15.89 4.96
CA GLY A 359 0.03 17.07 4.52
C GLY A 359 0.32 17.44 3.06
N ARG A 360 1.58 17.44 2.66
CA ARG A 360 1.97 17.73 1.28
C ARG A 360 1.59 16.62 0.30
N ARG A 361 1.65 15.34 0.72
CA ARG A 361 1.23 14.18 -0.07
C ARG A 361 -0.23 14.28 -0.48
N LEU A 362 -1.09 14.59 0.48
CA LEU A 362 -2.53 14.73 0.25
C LEU A 362 -2.82 15.85 -0.78
N ALA A 363 -2.17 17.00 -0.63
CA ALA A 363 -2.30 18.12 -1.57
C ALA A 363 -1.81 17.75 -2.99
N LEU A 364 -0.64 17.12 -3.11
CA LEU A 364 -0.07 16.71 -4.40
C LEU A 364 -0.92 15.66 -5.12
N ARG A 365 -1.44 14.66 -4.41
CA ARG A 365 -2.35 13.66 -4.98
C ARG A 365 -3.59 14.33 -5.56
N THR A 366 -4.18 15.25 -4.81
CA THR A 366 -5.38 15.99 -5.24
C THR A 366 -5.09 16.89 -6.43
N ALA A 367 -4.00 17.67 -6.41
CA ALA A 367 -3.60 18.51 -7.54
C ALA A 367 -3.33 17.69 -8.80
N GLY A 368 -2.69 16.52 -8.67
CA GLY A 368 -2.45 15.61 -9.79
C GLY A 368 -3.74 15.02 -10.38
N LEU A 369 -4.73 14.69 -9.55
CA LEU A 369 -6.05 14.23 -10.02
C LEU A 369 -6.83 15.36 -10.69
N LEU A 370 -6.80 16.58 -10.15
CA LEU A 370 -7.41 17.77 -10.79
C LEU A 370 -6.74 18.08 -12.13
N HIS A 371 -5.40 17.98 -12.19
CA HIS A 371 -4.66 18.14 -13.45
C HIS A 371 -5.11 17.11 -14.50
N GLN A 372 -5.30 15.85 -14.12
CA GLN A 372 -5.80 14.82 -15.01
C GLN A 372 -7.24 15.08 -15.46
N LEU A 373 -8.13 15.57 -14.57
CA LEU A 373 -9.50 15.94 -14.91
C LEU A 373 -9.51 17.00 -16.00
N VAL A 374 -8.74 18.08 -15.86
CA VAL A 374 -8.65 19.16 -16.85
C VAL A 374 -8.03 18.66 -18.15
N THR A 375 -6.91 17.92 -18.08
CA THR A 375 -6.24 17.42 -19.28
C THR A 375 -7.12 16.48 -20.09
N ARG A 376 -7.90 15.61 -19.44
CA ARG A 376 -8.79 14.64 -20.11
C ARG A 376 -10.08 15.27 -20.65
N SER A 377 -10.50 16.43 -20.11
CA SER A 377 -11.64 17.16 -20.66
C SER A 377 -11.35 17.75 -22.04
N GLY A 378 -10.07 17.85 -22.43
CA GLY A 378 -9.62 18.42 -23.71
C GLY A 378 -9.77 19.94 -23.78
N THR A 379 -10.23 20.58 -22.71
CA THR A 379 -10.40 22.04 -22.60
C THR A 379 -9.90 22.50 -21.23
N ASP A 380 -9.35 23.70 -21.18
CA ASP A 380 -9.03 24.37 -19.91
C ASP A 380 -9.88 25.67 -19.77
N PRO A 381 -11.19 25.53 -19.58
CA PRO A 381 -12.12 26.66 -19.65
C PRO A 381 -11.90 27.69 -18.54
N ALA A 382 -11.23 27.28 -17.47
CA ALA A 382 -11.00 28.14 -16.31
C ALA A 382 -9.54 28.59 -16.18
N GLY A 383 -8.65 28.24 -17.14
CA GLY A 383 -7.21 28.51 -17.05
C GLY A 383 -6.57 27.83 -15.83
N ALA A 384 -7.07 26.65 -15.44
CA ALA A 384 -6.63 25.97 -14.22
C ALA A 384 -5.34 25.15 -14.43
N LEU A 385 -5.06 24.73 -15.67
CA LEU A 385 -3.93 23.84 -15.96
C LEU A 385 -2.56 24.47 -15.63
N PRO A 386 -2.25 25.72 -16.02
CA PRO A 386 -0.99 26.36 -15.64
C PRO A 386 -0.83 26.53 -14.13
N GLU A 387 -1.93 26.79 -13.41
CA GLU A 387 -1.92 26.92 -11.95
C GLU A 387 -1.62 25.56 -11.29
N LEU A 388 -2.27 24.48 -11.74
CA LEU A 388 -2.04 23.13 -11.25
C LEU A 388 -0.61 22.66 -11.56
N ASP A 389 -0.09 22.95 -12.75
CA ASP A 389 1.30 22.63 -13.10
C ASP A 389 2.28 23.31 -12.16
N ARG A 390 2.11 24.61 -11.93
CA ARG A 390 2.96 25.37 -10.99
C ARG A 390 2.89 24.79 -9.58
N LEU A 391 1.68 24.49 -9.06
CA LEU A 391 1.51 23.92 -7.72
C LEU A 391 2.20 22.55 -7.59
N VAL A 392 2.02 21.66 -8.57
CA VAL A 392 2.68 20.36 -8.56
C VAL A 392 4.20 20.51 -8.58
N ASP A 393 4.74 21.42 -9.39
CA ASP A 393 6.19 21.62 -9.48
C ASP A 393 6.77 22.23 -8.19
N GLU A 394 6.13 23.25 -7.62
CA GLU A 394 6.51 23.85 -6.34
C GLU A 394 6.46 22.84 -5.19
N TRP A 395 5.36 22.09 -5.07
CA TRP A 395 5.22 21.11 -4.01
C TRP A 395 6.11 19.87 -4.16
N CYS A 396 6.44 19.49 -5.39
CA CYS A 396 7.47 18.48 -5.64
C CYS A 396 8.88 19.00 -5.28
N ALA A 397 9.14 20.30 -5.45
CA ALA A 397 10.40 20.89 -4.99
C ALA A 397 10.53 20.87 -3.47
N ASP A 398 9.43 21.09 -2.71
CA ASP A 398 9.42 20.94 -1.26
C ASP A 398 9.89 19.53 -0.82
N TYR A 399 9.46 18.49 -1.52
CA TYR A 399 9.92 17.12 -1.23
C TYR A 399 11.39 16.91 -1.59
N ARG A 400 11.78 17.33 -2.79
CA ARG A 400 13.14 17.11 -3.29
C ARG A 400 14.17 17.91 -2.51
N ASP A 401 13.90 19.20 -2.30
CA ASP A 401 14.87 20.16 -1.77
C ASP A 401 14.64 20.42 -0.26
N GLY A 402 13.38 20.47 0.19
CA GLY A 402 13.03 20.70 1.59
C GLY A 402 13.13 19.44 2.46
N CYS A 403 12.73 18.26 1.96
CA CYS A 403 12.80 16.99 2.70
C CYS A 403 13.95 16.08 2.26
N GLY A 404 14.66 16.40 1.17
CA GLY A 404 15.74 15.58 0.65
C GLY A 404 15.27 14.24 0.08
N ALA A 405 14.04 14.16 -0.45
CA ALA A 405 13.48 12.93 -1.00
C ALA A 405 14.32 12.40 -2.17
N ARG A 406 14.66 11.11 -2.14
CA ARG A 406 15.48 10.44 -3.16
C ARG A 406 14.81 9.16 -3.62
N TRP A 407 14.75 8.97 -4.95
CA TRP A 407 14.21 7.75 -5.55
C TRP A 407 14.97 6.51 -5.09
N ILE A 408 14.23 5.50 -4.67
CA ILE A 408 14.75 4.18 -4.33
C ILE A 408 14.52 3.25 -5.52
N PRO A 409 15.58 2.68 -6.12
CA PRO A 409 15.42 1.78 -7.26
C PRO A 409 14.43 0.64 -6.98
N VAL A 410 13.57 0.32 -7.95
CA VAL A 410 12.51 -0.71 -7.83
C VAL A 410 13.05 -2.03 -7.26
N ALA A 411 14.22 -2.46 -7.72
CA ALA A 411 14.86 -3.68 -7.23
C ALA A 411 15.17 -3.64 -5.72
N ARG A 412 15.49 -2.47 -5.15
CA ARG A 412 15.73 -2.32 -3.70
C ARG A 412 14.42 -2.36 -2.91
N GLN A 413 13.36 -1.73 -3.43
CA GLN A 413 12.02 -1.78 -2.81
C GLN A 413 11.51 -3.22 -2.74
N VAL A 414 11.59 -3.96 -3.85
CA VAL A 414 11.20 -5.38 -3.94
C VAL A 414 12.03 -6.26 -3.02
N GLU A 415 13.34 -6.03 -2.95
CA GLU A 415 14.23 -6.77 -2.07
C GLU A 415 13.93 -6.51 -0.59
N TYR A 416 13.61 -5.25 -0.24
CA TYR A 416 13.21 -4.87 1.11
C TYR A 416 11.92 -5.60 1.52
N GLN A 417 10.84 -5.44 0.74
CA GLN A 417 9.58 -6.11 1.04
C GLN A 417 9.75 -7.62 1.13
N SER A 418 10.42 -8.23 0.14
CA SER A 418 10.63 -9.69 0.14
C SER A 418 11.32 -10.19 1.40
N ARG A 419 12.37 -9.50 1.86
CA ARG A 419 13.12 -9.89 3.08
C ARG A 419 12.29 -9.70 4.34
N VAL A 420 11.52 -8.61 4.41
CA VAL A 420 10.66 -8.33 5.57
C VAL A 420 9.52 -9.37 5.64
N VAL A 421 8.89 -9.69 4.51
CA VAL A 421 7.86 -10.74 4.44
C VAL A 421 8.41 -12.09 4.91
N LEU A 422 9.58 -12.52 4.41
CA LEU A 422 10.20 -13.78 4.83
C LEU A 422 10.55 -13.79 6.32
N ALA A 423 11.01 -12.65 6.86
CA ALA A 423 11.30 -12.53 8.28
C ALA A 423 10.02 -12.64 9.13
N ALA A 424 8.94 -11.99 8.72
CA ALA A 424 7.65 -12.05 9.41
C ALA A 424 7.02 -13.46 9.31
N PHE A 425 7.06 -14.08 8.12
CA PHE A 425 6.62 -15.45 7.89
C PHE A 425 7.33 -16.46 8.83
N GLU A 426 8.66 -16.38 8.91
CA GLU A 426 9.45 -17.26 9.78
C GLU A 426 9.06 -17.10 11.26
N LEU A 427 8.92 -15.85 11.73
CA LEU A 427 8.55 -15.56 13.11
C LEU A 427 7.10 -15.97 13.41
N ALA A 428 6.16 -15.69 12.52
CA ALA A 428 4.77 -16.16 12.66
C ALA A 428 4.69 -17.68 12.70
N GLY A 429 5.52 -18.35 11.89
CA GLY A 429 5.60 -19.82 11.84
C GLY A 429 6.02 -20.49 13.14
N ARG A 430 6.82 -19.82 13.95
CA ARG A 430 7.26 -20.34 15.27
C ARG A 430 6.16 -20.31 16.33
N HIS A 431 5.14 -19.47 16.14
CA HIS A 431 4.05 -19.25 17.10
C HIS A 431 2.74 -19.91 16.68
N ALA A 432 2.67 -20.48 15.48
CA ALA A 432 1.47 -21.17 15.02
C ALA A 432 1.44 -22.62 15.54
N PRO A 433 0.31 -23.10 16.09
CA PRO A 433 0.17 -24.48 16.50
C PRO A 433 0.32 -25.41 15.28
N ALA A 434 1.04 -26.52 15.44
CA ALA A 434 1.10 -27.56 14.42
C ALA A 434 -0.31 -28.12 14.18
N ARG A 435 -0.82 -28.04 12.94
CA ARG A 435 -2.07 -28.71 12.57
C ARG A 435 -1.78 -30.20 12.45
N SER A 436 -2.61 -31.04 13.08
CA SER A 436 -2.58 -32.49 12.89
C SER A 436 -2.83 -32.83 11.41
N ARG A 437 -1.96 -33.63 10.82
CA ARG A 437 -2.15 -34.16 9.45
C ARG A 437 -3.45 -34.97 9.40
N SER A 438 -4.50 -34.44 8.84
CA SER A 438 -5.72 -35.17 8.50
C SER A 438 -6.08 -34.88 7.05
N GLY A 439 -5.95 -35.87 6.19
CA GLY A 439 -6.58 -35.94 4.88
C GLY A 439 -5.69 -35.51 3.71
N GLU A 440 -5.45 -36.46 2.83
CA GLU A 440 -4.88 -36.29 1.51
C GLU A 440 -5.72 -35.29 0.68
N SER A 441 -5.18 -34.16 0.35
CA SER A 441 -5.75 -33.28 -0.70
C SER A 441 -4.90 -33.40 -1.97
N GLY A 442 -5.19 -34.44 -2.74
CA GLY A 442 -4.70 -34.55 -4.11
C GLY A 442 -5.30 -33.41 -4.97
N TRP A 443 -4.47 -32.82 -5.78
CA TRP A 443 -4.89 -31.83 -6.79
C TRP A 443 -5.82 -32.51 -7.82
N GLY A 444 -7.12 -32.18 -7.80
CA GLY A 444 -8.03 -32.55 -8.87
C GLY A 444 -7.62 -31.82 -10.16
N SER A 445 -7.50 -32.55 -11.24
CA SER A 445 -7.16 -32.04 -12.58
C SER A 445 -8.33 -31.27 -13.18
N GLU A 446 -8.35 -29.95 -13.03
CA GLU A 446 -9.13 -29.07 -13.91
C GLU A 446 -8.24 -28.58 -15.06
N PRO A 447 -8.76 -28.50 -16.28
CA PRO A 447 -7.95 -28.15 -17.46
C PRO A 447 -7.51 -26.68 -17.43
N ALA A 448 -6.28 -26.44 -17.86
CA ALA A 448 -5.72 -25.11 -18.07
C ALA A 448 -6.59 -24.31 -19.05
N VAL A 449 -7.03 -23.11 -18.63
CA VAL A 449 -7.78 -22.18 -19.51
C VAL A 449 -6.79 -21.54 -20.46
N PRO A 450 -6.97 -21.64 -21.78
CA PRO A 450 -6.10 -20.96 -22.75
C PRO A 450 -6.31 -19.44 -22.69
N MET A 451 -5.21 -18.70 -22.61
CA MET A 451 -5.21 -17.24 -22.79
C MET A 451 -5.47 -16.95 -24.28
N HIS A 452 -6.64 -16.43 -24.61
CA HIS A 452 -6.89 -15.88 -25.94
C HIS A 452 -6.07 -14.61 -26.14
N ARG A 453 -5.30 -14.61 -27.23
CA ARG A 453 -4.70 -13.42 -27.83
C ARG A 453 -5.80 -12.75 -28.67
N GLU A 454 -6.15 -11.55 -28.33
CA GLU A 454 -6.63 -10.50 -29.25
C GLU A 454 -5.94 -9.19 -28.91
#